data_7040c626666c0bd5db55a20eb9a1cf74
#
_entry.id   7040c626666c0bd5db55a20eb9a1cf74
#
_cell.length_a   1.000
_cell.length_b   1.000
_cell.length_c   1.000
_cell.angle_alpha   90.00
_cell.angle_beta   90.00
_cell.angle_gamma   90.00
#
_symmetry.space_group_name_H-M   'P 1'
#
loop_
_entity.id
_entity.type
_entity.pdbx_description
1 polymer ?
#
loop_
_entity_poly.entity_id
_entity_poly.type
_entity_poly.pdbx_seq_one_letter_code
_entity_poly.pdbx_strand_id
1 'polypeptide(L)'
;MSPPAVDLTHQRLSRAALELFSSRGYHDTTTAQIAKKAGVAEGTIYRHFPSKQQLLNDIYRAALRWAAKTVEDSTGATPRARLTAVALALLEGAVRDPAVVKLGLLERHDALLDDDSRRTAREFRMGIERVIAQGKADGSVRAGAVDVWAGVWLAAISYALEKTVAKDWKTGDAGVGLVIEGAWASISA
;
A
#
# COMPACT_ATOMS: atom_id res chain seq x y z
N MET A 1 27.44 -5.33 16.15
CA MET A 1 26.13 -5.80 16.62
C MET A 1 25.47 -6.55 15.45
N SER A 2 25.35 -7.87 15.54
CA SER A 2 24.60 -8.65 14.53
C SER A 2 23.14 -8.20 14.57
N PRO A 3 22.46 -8.04 13.43
CA PRO A 3 21.03 -7.76 13.42
C PRO A 3 20.31 -8.90 14.17
N PRO A 4 19.20 -8.61 14.88
CA PRO A 4 18.44 -9.65 15.56
C PRO A 4 18.04 -10.70 14.54
N ALA A 5 18.20 -11.98 14.89
CA ALA A 5 17.78 -13.08 14.04
C ALA A 5 16.31 -12.86 13.67
N VAL A 6 16.08 -12.66 12.40
CA VAL A 6 14.71 -12.44 11.90
C VAL A 6 13.94 -13.70 12.21
N ASP A 7 12.83 -13.58 12.92
CA ASP A 7 11.98 -14.72 13.24
C ASP A 7 11.35 -15.26 11.94
N LEU A 8 11.98 -16.28 11.37
CA LEU A 8 11.55 -16.90 10.12
C LEU A 8 10.12 -17.45 10.22
N THR A 9 9.68 -17.85 11.41
CA THR A 9 8.32 -18.34 11.62
C THR A 9 7.31 -17.21 11.52
N HIS A 10 7.62 -16.05 12.11
CA HIS A 10 6.80 -14.84 11.98
C HIS A 10 6.65 -14.44 10.51
N GLN A 11 7.74 -14.41 9.76
CA GLN A 11 7.70 -14.06 8.33
C GLN A 11 6.87 -15.07 7.50
N ARG A 12 7.04 -16.38 7.76
CA ARG A 12 6.27 -17.41 7.06
C ARG A 12 4.77 -17.30 7.34
N LEU A 13 4.39 -17.03 8.59
CA LEU A 13 3.00 -16.81 8.98
C LEU A 13 2.42 -15.56 8.33
N SER A 14 3.16 -14.44 8.37
CA SER A 14 2.74 -13.18 7.74
C SER A 14 2.57 -13.34 6.22
N ARG A 15 3.50 -14.03 5.54
CA ARG A 15 3.41 -14.30 4.11
C ARG A 15 2.22 -15.20 3.76
N ALA A 16 2.03 -16.28 4.50
CA ALA A 16 0.91 -17.20 4.29
C ALA A 16 -0.45 -16.50 4.50
N ALA A 17 -0.54 -15.66 5.54
CA ALA A 17 -1.75 -14.89 5.82
C ALA A 17 -2.02 -13.84 4.73
N LEU A 18 -1.01 -13.09 4.30
CA LEU A 18 -1.11 -12.11 3.21
C LEU A 18 -1.70 -12.76 1.94
N GLU A 19 -1.16 -13.90 1.52
CA GLU A 19 -1.63 -14.62 0.32
C GLU A 19 -3.06 -15.13 0.47
N LEU A 20 -3.43 -15.63 1.65
CA LEU A 20 -4.78 -16.12 1.91
C LEU A 20 -5.79 -14.97 2.02
N PHE A 21 -5.47 -13.90 2.75
CA PHE A 21 -6.34 -12.73 2.87
C PHE A 21 -6.58 -12.07 1.52
N SER A 22 -5.52 -11.88 0.72
CA SER A 22 -5.60 -11.28 -0.61
C SER A 22 -6.39 -12.14 -1.62
N SER A 23 -6.38 -13.49 -1.50
CA SER A 23 -7.04 -14.38 -2.46
C SER A 23 -8.46 -14.78 -2.06
N ARG A 24 -8.76 -14.92 -0.76
CA ARG A 24 -10.04 -15.41 -0.24
C ARG A 24 -10.78 -14.38 0.60
N GLY A 25 -10.11 -13.31 1.01
CA GLY A 25 -10.61 -12.35 1.98
C GLY A 25 -10.30 -12.74 3.44
N TYR A 26 -10.36 -11.73 4.30
CA TYR A 26 -10.08 -11.89 5.73
C TYR A 26 -11.07 -12.86 6.42
N HIS A 27 -12.37 -12.72 6.16
CA HIS A 27 -13.40 -13.48 6.88
C HIS A 27 -13.34 -14.98 6.57
N ASP A 28 -13.09 -15.35 5.31
CA ASP A 28 -13.06 -16.74 4.84
C ASP A 28 -11.71 -17.44 5.06
N THR A 29 -10.76 -16.75 5.69
CA THR A 29 -9.46 -17.31 6.06
C THR A 29 -9.41 -17.66 7.53
N THR A 30 -9.02 -18.90 7.87
CA THR A 30 -8.84 -19.37 9.26
C THR A 30 -7.36 -19.42 9.66
N THR A 31 -7.10 -19.36 10.98
CA THR A 31 -5.75 -19.52 11.52
C THR A 31 -5.16 -20.89 11.22
N ALA A 32 -5.97 -21.94 11.21
CA ALA A 32 -5.57 -23.28 10.80
C ALA A 32 -5.06 -23.34 9.35
N GLN A 33 -5.76 -22.65 8.42
CA GLN A 33 -5.32 -22.55 7.02
C GLN A 33 -4.01 -21.79 6.89
N ILE A 34 -3.83 -20.70 7.66
CA ILE A 34 -2.59 -19.91 7.67
C ILE A 34 -1.43 -20.77 8.19
N ALA A 35 -1.59 -21.45 9.33
CA ALA A 35 -0.57 -22.31 9.92
C ALA A 35 -0.18 -23.44 8.97
N LYS A 36 -1.17 -24.12 8.36
CA LYS A 36 -0.95 -25.16 7.36
C LYS A 36 -0.13 -24.63 6.16
N LYS A 37 -0.51 -23.47 5.62
CA LYS A 37 0.20 -22.85 4.49
C LYS A 37 1.62 -22.40 4.86
N ALA A 38 1.81 -21.93 6.09
CA ALA A 38 3.12 -21.55 6.64
C ALA A 38 3.99 -22.77 7.00
N GLY A 39 3.42 -24.01 7.01
CA GLY A 39 4.11 -25.24 7.38
C GLY A 39 4.50 -25.27 8.86
N VAL A 40 3.60 -24.83 9.75
CA VAL A 40 3.77 -24.84 11.20
C VAL A 40 2.54 -25.44 11.88
N ALA A 41 2.69 -25.88 13.15
CA ALA A 41 1.56 -26.32 13.94
C ALA A 41 0.60 -25.16 14.24
N GLU A 42 -0.71 -25.41 14.27
CA GLU A 42 -1.73 -24.35 14.45
C GLU A 42 -1.51 -23.52 15.73
N GLY A 43 -1.18 -24.16 16.84
CA GLY A 43 -0.89 -23.45 18.10
C GLY A 43 0.33 -22.52 18.04
N THR A 44 1.20 -22.67 17.01
CA THR A 44 2.37 -21.82 16.84
C THR A 44 1.97 -20.37 16.46
N ILE A 45 0.87 -20.19 15.74
CA ILE A 45 0.42 -18.86 15.29
C ILE A 45 0.16 -17.93 16.49
N TYR A 46 -0.45 -18.46 17.56
CA TYR A 46 -0.81 -17.66 18.74
C TYR A 46 0.37 -17.24 19.60
N ARG A 47 1.55 -17.84 19.39
CA ARG A 47 2.81 -17.36 20.03
C ARG A 47 3.38 -16.13 19.34
N HIS A 48 3.05 -15.92 18.07
CA HIS A 48 3.52 -14.78 17.27
C HIS A 48 2.48 -13.67 17.13
N PHE A 49 1.21 -14.05 17.05
CA PHE A 49 0.09 -13.16 16.84
C PHE A 49 -1.06 -13.51 17.78
N PRO A 50 -1.42 -12.62 18.72
CA PRO A 50 -2.50 -12.88 19.69
C PRO A 50 -3.86 -13.19 19.05
N SER A 51 -4.09 -12.71 17.81
CA SER A 51 -5.34 -12.95 17.07
C SER A 51 -5.11 -12.85 15.56
N LYS A 52 -6.06 -13.38 14.77
CA LYS A 52 -6.10 -13.20 13.31
C LYS A 52 -6.16 -11.72 12.92
N GLN A 53 -6.86 -10.90 13.71
CA GLN A 53 -6.96 -9.47 13.50
C GLN A 53 -5.61 -8.77 13.73
N GLN A 54 -4.86 -9.15 14.76
CA GLN A 54 -3.52 -8.61 15.01
C GLN A 54 -2.56 -8.96 13.87
N LEU A 55 -2.64 -10.18 13.35
CA LEU A 55 -1.87 -10.59 12.17
C LEU A 55 -2.22 -9.75 10.92
N LEU A 56 -3.52 -9.48 10.68
CA LEU A 56 -3.94 -8.58 9.60
C LEU A 56 -3.33 -7.19 9.79
N ASN A 57 -3.45 -6.62 10.99
CA ASN A 57 -2.92 -5.29 11.29
C ASN A 57 -1.40 -5.20 11.10
N ASP A 58 -0.66 -6.25 11.46
CA ASP A 58 0.80 -6.29 11.27
C ASP A 58 1.18 -6.29 9.78
N ILE A 59 0.49 -7.10 8.98
CA ILE A 59 0.68 -7.15 7.52
C ILE A 59 0.29 -5.83 6.87
N TYR A 60 -0.84 -5.25 7.27
CA TYR A 60 -1.34 -3.96 6.77
C TYR A 60 -0.35 -2.83 7.04
N ARG A 61 0.17 -2.74 8.27
CA ARG A 61 1.22 -1.77 8.62
C ARG A 61 2.49 -1.96 7.81
N ALA A 62 2.90 -3.21 7.57
CA ALA A 62 4.09 -3.48 6.75
C ALA A 62 3.90 -2.99 5.31
N ALA A 63 2.73 -3.23 4.71
CA ALA A 63 2.40 -2.75 3.37
C ALA A 63 2.39 -1.21 3.30
N LEU A 64 1.78 -0.54 4.27
CA LEU A 64 1.73 0.92 4.30
C LEU A 64 3.08 1.57 4.61
N ARG A 65 3.91 0.98 5.47
CA ARG A 65 5.29 1.45 5.68
C ARG A 65 6.12 1.36 4.39
N TRP A 66 5.96 0.27 3.63
CA TRP A 66 6.56 0.16 2.32
C TRP A 66 6.07 1.28 1.38
N ALA A 67 4.77 1.55 1.31
CA ALA A 67 4.21 2.60 0.48
C ALA A 67 4.68 4.00 0.93
N ALA A 68 4.72 4.28 2.23
CA ALA A 68 5.23 5.54 2.77
C ALA A 68 6.71 5.74 2.43
N LYS A 69 7.52 4.68 2.57
CA LYS A 69 8.93 4.74 2.17
C LYS A 69 9.08 4.96 0.66
N THR A 70 8.23 4.37 -0.16
CA THR A 70 8.21 4.64 -1.61
C THR A 70 7.98 6.13 -1.91
N VAL A 71 7.10 6.80 -1.18
CA VAL A 71 6.89 8.25 -1.30
C VAL A 71 8.13 9.04 -0.86
N GLU A 72 8.76 8.64 0.23
CA GLU A 72 9.98 9.30 0.76
C GLU A 72 11.16 9.17 -0.21
N ASP A 73 11.38 7.97 -0.74
CA ASP A 73 12.50 7.65 -1.63
C ASP A 73 12.31 8.24 -3.05
N SER A 74 11.04 8.55 -3.42
CA SER A 74 10.75 9.10 -4.74
C SER A 74 11.23 10.54 -4.86
N THR A 75 12.01 10.82 -5.89
CA THR A 75 12.62 12.13 -6.18
C THR A 75 12.05 12.72 -7.46
N GLY A 76 12.16 14.04 -7.60
CA GLY A 76 11.76 14.77 -8.79
C GLY A 76 11.99 16.27 -8.60
N ALA A 77 12.38 16.97 -9.67
CA ALA A 77 12.65 18.40 -9.64
C ALA A 77 11.36 19.25 -9.44
N THR A 78 10.19 18.67 -9.72
CA THR A 78 8.90 19.33 -9.59
C THR A 78 7.92 18.40 -8.86
N PRO A 79 6.85 18.94 -8.24
CA PRO A 79 5.78 18.12 -7.65
C PRO A 79 5.18 17.11 -8.63
N ARG A 80 4.97 17.49 -9.90
CA ARG A 80 4.53 16.57 -10.96
C ARG A 80 5.49 15.41 -11.15
N ALA A 81 6.78 15.70 -11.34
CA ALA A 81 7.79 14.65 -11.55
C ALA A 81 7.88 13.71 -10.35
N ARG A 82 7.78 14.25 -9.13
CA ARG A 82 7.80 13.46 -7.90
C ARG A 82 6.56 12.57 -7.75
N LEU A 83 5.35 13.09 -8.00
CA LEU A 83 4.12 12.29 -7.99
C LEU A 83 4.12 11.21 -9.07
N THR A 84 4.65 11.50 -10.26
CA THR A 84 4.85 10.51 -11.32
C THR A 84 5.78 9.39 -10.87
N ALA A 85 6.92 9.72 -10.25
CA ALA A 85 7.86 8.73 -9.72
C ALA A 85 7.21 7.86 -8.63
N VAL A 86 6.43 8.45 -7.73
CA VAL A 86 5.64 7.71 -6.71
C VAL A 86 4.68 6.74 -7.38
N ALA A 87 3.90 7.21 -8.36
CA ALA A 87 2.93 6.35 -9.05
C ALA A 87 3.59 5.14 -9.71
N LEU A 88 4.69 5.37 -10.46
CA LEU A 88 5.43 4.32 -11.13
C LEU A 88 6.03 3.31 -10.14
N ALA A 89 6.61 3.78 -9.03
CA ALA A 89 7.17 2.90 -8.01
C ALA A 89 6.11 2.05 -7.29
N LEU A 90 4.92 2.61 -7.04
CA LEU A 90 3.78 1.84 -6.50
C LEU A 90 3.29 0.78 -7.50
N LEU A 91 3.24 1.10 -8.80
CA LEU A 91 2.86 0.17 -9.86
C LEU A 91 3.90 -0.95 -10.03
N GLU A 92 5.19 -0.65 -9.97
CA GLU A 92 6.24 -1.66 -9.93
C GLU A 92 6.11 -2.58 -8.71
N GLY A 93 5.73 -2.01 -7.57
CA GLY A 93 5.39 -2.78 -6.37
C GLY A 93 4.20 -3.72 -6.59
N ALA A 94 3.17 -3.27 -7.32
CA ALA A 94 2.00 -4.07 -7.67
C ALA A 94 2.34 -5.24 -8.60
N VAL A 95 3.30 -5.07 -9.51
CA VAL A 95 3.82 -6.16 -10.34
C VAL A 95 4.63 -7.16 -9.50
N ARG A 96 5.50 -6.66 -8.60
CA ARG A 96 6.39 -7.49 -7.79
C ARG A 96 5.65 -8.30 -6.72
N ASP A 97 4.73 -7.67 -6.01
CA ASP A 97 3.92 -8.31 -4.97
C ASP A 97 2.48 -7.77 -4.97
N PRO A 98 1.62 -8.31 -5.86
CA PRO A 98 0.22 -7.88 -5.98
C PRO A 98 -0.57 -8.00 -4.67
N ALA A 99 -0.23 -9.01 -3.84
CA ALA A 99 -0.94 -9.25 -2.58
C ALA A 99 -0.71 -8.12 -1.57
N VAL A 100 0.51 -7.58 -1.48
CA VAL A 100 0.85 -6.44 -0.62
C VAL A 100 0.05 -5.21 -1.03
N VAL A 101 0.03 -4.89 -2.32
CA VAL A 101 -0.68 -3.71 -2.83
C VAL A 101 -2.19 -3.87 -2.68
N LYS A 102 -2.72 -5.04 -3.00
CA LYS A 102 -4.15 -5.33 -2.87
C LYS A 102 -4.61 -5.13 -1.42
N LEU A 103 -3.96 -5.80 -0.47
CA LEU A 103 -4.35 -5.76 0.94
C LEU A 103 -4.09 -4.37 1.57
N GLY A 104 -2.98 -3.72 1.25
CA GLY A 104 -2.56 -2.47 1.93
C GLY A 104 -3.14 -1.21 1.31
N LEU A 105 -3.36 -1.17 0.00
CA LEU A 105 -3.71 0.07 -0.71
C LEU A 105 -5.10 0.03 -1.38
N LEU A 106 -5.62 -1.15 -1.72
CA LEU A 106 -6.86 -1.27 -2.49
C LEU A 106 -8.04 -1.76 -1.65
N GLU A 107 -7.82 -2.68 -0.72
CA GLU A 107 -8.89 -3.22 0.12
C GLU A 107 -9.15 -2.33 1.34
N ARG A 108 -10.42 -2.24 1.73
CA ARG A 108 -10.83 -1.52 2.94
C ARG A 108 -10.97 -2.46 4.11
N HIS A 109 -10.28 -2.14 5.20
CA HIS A 109 -10.30 -2.92 6.43
C HIS A 109 -10.71 -2.09 7.66
N ASP A 110 -11.37 -0.94 7.46
CA ASP A 110 -11.60 0.11 8.47
C ASP A 110 -12.11 -0.42 9.81
N ALA A 111 -13.05 -1.38 9.78
CA ALA A 111 -13.62 -1.99 10.98
C ALA A 111 -12.65 -2.92 11.74
N LEU A 112 -11.56 -3.36 11.10
CA LEU A 112 -10.59 -4.31 11.65
C LEU A 112 -9.29 -3.65 12.08
N LEU A 113 -9.06 -2.38 11.69
CA LEU A 113 -7.81 -1.68 11.96
C LEU A 113 -7.73 -1.20 13.40
N ASP A 114 -6.58 -1.44 14.03
CA ASP A 114 -6.18 -0.80 15.29
C ASP A 114 -5.69 0.64 15.06
N ASP A 115 -5.46 1.39 16.14
CA ASP A 115 -5.05 2.79 16.07
C ASP A 115 -3.66 2.98 15.46
N ASP A 116 -2.76 2.02 15.64
CA ASP A 116 -1.42 2.04 15.03
C ASP A 116 -1.51 1.87 13.52
N SER A 117 -2.38 0.97 13.06
CA SER A 117 -2.63 0.77 11.63
C SER A 117 -3.28 2.00 10.98
N ARG A 118 -4.25 2.63 11.66
CA ARG A 118 -4.85 3.89 11.20
C ARG A 118 -3.82 5.02 11.17
N ARG A 119 -2.90 5.08 12.15
CA ARG A 119 -1.80 6.06 12.17
C ARG A 119 -0.88 5.85 10.97
N THR A 120 -0.44 4.62 10.72
CA THR A 120 0.43 4.30 9.57
C THR A 120 -0.24 4.65 8.24
N ALA A 121 -1.56 4.43 8.11
CA ALA A 121 -2.32 4.85 6.93
C ALA A 121 -2.32 6.38 6.74
N ARG A 122 -2.48 7.13 7.84
CA ARG A 122 -2.38 8.60 7.80
C ARG A 122 -0.98 9.06 7.41
N GLU A 123 0.08 8.44 7.91
CA GLU A 123 1.47 8.78 7.58
C GLU A 123 1.77 8.64 6.08
N PHE A 124 1.32 7.52 5.47
CA PHE A 124 1.41 7.35 4.01
C PHE A 124 0.69 8.49 3.27
N ARG A 125 -0.57 8.77 3.64
CA ARG A 125 -1.37 9.84 3.02
C ARG A 125 -0.70 11.21 3.16
N MET A 126 -0.22 11.54 4.34
CA MET A 126 0.51 12.79 4.62
C MET A 126 1.79 12.93 3.78
N GLY A 127 2.42 11.82 3.39
CA GLY A 127 3.53 11.84 2.43
C GLY A 127 3.11 12.43 1.09
N ILE A 128 1.99 12.01 0.53
CA ILE A 128 1.42 12.54 -0.72
C ILE A 128 0.98 14.00 -0.53
N GLU A 129 0.30 14.31 0.56
CA GLU A 129 -0.17 15.65 0.90
C GLU A 129 0.98 16.66 0.94
N ARG A 130 2.15 16.27 1.48
CA ARG A 130 3.36 17.13 1.47
C ARG A 130 3.82 17.48 0.07
N VAL A 131 3.80 16.54 -0.89
CA VAL A 131 4.19 16.82 -2.28
C VAL A 131 3.18 17.77 -2.94
N ILE A 132 1.89 17.56 -2.70
CA ILE A 132 0.82 18.43 -3.23
C ILE A 132 0.89 19.83 -2.60
N ALA A 133 1.19 19.94 -1.31
CA ALA A 133 1.38 21.23 -0.64
C ALA A 133 2.54 22.03 -1.24
N GLN A 134 3.64 21.36 -1.62
CA GLN A 134 4.73 21.99 -2.37
C GLN A 134 4.25 22.54 -3.71
N GLY A 135 3.44 21.77 -4.46
CA GLY A 135 2.87 22.23 -5.73
C GLY A 135 1.88 23.38 -5.57
N LYS A 136 1.17 23.47 -4.44
CA LYS A 136 0.35 24.66 -4.14
C LYS A 136 1.22 25.86 -3.84
N ALA A 137 2.33 25.71 -3.15
CA ALA A 137 3.23 26.80 -2.82
C ALA A 137 3.95 27.37 -4.04
N ASP A 138 4.27 26.55 -5.04
CA ASP A 138 4.90 26.96 -6.30
C ASP A 138 3.90 27.32 -7.41
N GLY A 139 2.58 27.19 -7.16
CA GLY A 139 1.52 27.54 -8.11
C GLY A 139 1.24 26.46 -9.16
N SER A 140 1.88 25.30 -9.12
CA SER A 140 1.64 24.20 -10.07
C SER A 140 0.40 23.35 -9.76
N VAL A 141 -0.11 23.43 -8.52
CA VAL A 141 -1.36 22.79 -8.08
C VAL A 141 -2.41 23.86 -7.79
N ARG A 142 -3.62 23.64 -8.28
CA ARG A 142 -4.75 24.57 -8.14
C ARG A 142 -5.14 24.84 -6.68
N ALA A 143 -5.85 25.94 -6.45
CA ALA A 143 -6.43 26.27 -5.16
C ALA A 143 -7.37 25.16 -4.66
N GLY A 144 -7.48 25.03 -3.34
CA GLY A 144 -8.32 24.00 -2.68
C GLY A 144 -7.61 23.32 -1.52
N ALA A 145 -8.30 22.41 -0.86
CA ALA A 145 -7.79 21.65 0.28
C ALA A 145 -6.80 20.57 -0.19
N VAL A 146 -5.64 20.49 0.46
CA VAL A 146 -4.55 19.57 0.08
C VAL A 146 -4.98 18.12 0.21
N ASP A 147 -5.71 17.78 1.27
CA ASP A 147 -6.23 16.44 1.54
C ASP A 147 -7.23 15.96 0.48
N VAL A 148 -8.03 16.89 -0.07
CA VAL A 148 -8.97 16.61 -1.18
C VAL A 148 -8.18 16.26 -2.44
N TRP A 149 -7.18 17.10 -2.80
CA TRP A 149 -6.34 16.83 -3.98
C TRP A 149 -5.52 15.55 -3.85
N ALA A 150 -5.01 15.25 -2.66
CA ALA A 150 -4.36 13.96 -2.38
C ALA A 150 -5.33 12.78 -2.57
N GLY A 151 -6.58 12.94 -2.13
CA GLY A 151 -7.64 11.94 -2.34
C GLY A 151 -7.95 11.70 -3.81
N VAL A 152 -8.09 12.77 -4.60
CA VAL A 152 -8.35 12.70 -6.06
C VAL A 152 -7.19 12.00 -6.77
N TRP A 153 -5.94 12.42 -6.49
CA TRP A 153 -4.76 11.79 -7.08
C TRP A 153 -4.66 10.31 -6.72
N LEU A 154 -4.79 9.96 -5.42
CA LEU A 154 -4.75 8.58 -4.95
C LEU A 154 -5.85 7.73 -5.58
N ALA A 155 -7.07 8.25 -5.74
CA ALA A 155 -8.17 7.53 -6.38
C ALA A 155 -7.86 7.17 -7.84
N ALA A 156 -7.27 8.10 -8.59
CA ALA A 156 -6.83 7.82 -9.96
C ALA A 156 -5.72 6.75 -10.01
N ILE A 157 -4.71 6.87 -9.15
CA ILE A 157 -3.62 5.88 -9.10
C ILE A 157 -4.13 4.52 -8.62
N SER A 158 -5.08 4.47 -7.68
CA SER A 158 -5.70 3.20 -7.23
C SER A 158 -6.33 2.44 -8.39
N TYR A 159 -6.98 3.12 -9.34
CA TYR A 159 -7.51 2.49 -10.54
C TYR A 159 -6.41 1.79 -11.37
N ALA A 160 -5.27 2.44 -11.59
CA ALA A 160 -4.15 1.82 -12.31
C ALA A 160 -3.54 0.64 -11.52
N LEU A 161 -3.46 0.76 -10.19
CA LEU A 161 -3.00 -0.33 -9.31
C LEU A 161 -3.95 -1.53 -9.38
N GLU A 162 -5.28 -1.32 -9.37
CA GLU A 162 -6.28 -2.38 -9.52
C GLU A 162 -6.08 -3.14 -10.83
N LYS A 163 -5.93 -2.43 -11.96
CA LYS A 163 -5.66 -3.02 -13.27
C LYS A 163 -4.35 -3.80 -13.31
N THR A 164 -3.31 -3.29 -12.65
CA THR A 164 -2.01 -3.97 -12.57
C THR A 164 -2.08 -5.23 -11.70
N VAL A 165 -2.74 -5.16 -10.53
CA VAL A 165 -2.95 -6.31 -9.64
C VAL A 165 -3.78 -7.40 -10.31
N ALA A 166 -4.81 -7.01 -11.09
CA ALA A 166 -5.64 -7.93 -11.89
C ALA A 166 -4.89 -8.54 -13.09
N LYS A 167 -3.67 -8.04 -13.41
CA LYS A 167 -2.87 -8.40 -14.57
C LYS A 167 -3.50 -7.99 -15.91
N ASP A 168 -4.45 -7.06 -15.89
CA ASP A 168 -5.02 -6.46 -17.10
C ASP A 168 -4.02 -5.53 -17.76
N TRP A 169 -3.19 -4.85 -16.96
CA TRP A 169 -2.19 -3.89 -17.42
C TRP A 169 -0.78 -4.22 -16.93
N LYS A 170 0.22 -3.87 -17.76
CA LYS A 170 1.64 -3.80 -17.41
C LYS A 170 2.04 -2.34 -17.15
N THR A 171 3.11 -2.11 -16.43
CA THR A 171 3.60 -0.76 -16.09
C THR A 171 3.92 0.11 -17.32
N GLY A 172 4.26 -0.49 -18.47
CA GLY A 172 4.55 0.20 -19.73
C GLY A 172 3.34 0.42 -20.65
N ASP A 173 2.15 -0.02 -20.28
CA ASP A 173 0.97 0.12 -21.13
C ASP A 173 0.52 1.59 -21.22
N ALA A 174 0.00 2.00 -22.37
CA ALA A 174 -0.47 3.36 -22.61
C ALA A 174 -1.53 3.82 -21.59
N GLY A 175 -2.38 2.90 -21.11
CA GLY A 175 -3.38 3.16 -20.08
C GLY A 175 -2.78 3.66 -18.76
N VAL A 176 -1.62 3.14 -18.38
CA VAL A 176 -0.89 3.61 -17.17
C VAL A 176 -0.47 5.06 -17.34
N GLY A 177 0.13 5.40 -18.48
CA GLY A 177 0.54 6.78 -18.78
C GLY A 177 -0.65 7.75 -18.76
N LEU A 178 -1.77 7.35 -19.38
CA LEU A 178 -3.00 8.16 -19.40
C LEU A 178 -3.56 8.42 -17.99
N VAL A 179 -3.54 7.41 -17.11
CA VAL A 179 -4.00 7.58 -15.73
C VAL A 179 -3.08 8.50 -14.95
N ILE A 180 -1.76 8.34 -15.05
CA ILE A 180 -0.79 9.21 -14.35
C ILE A 180 -0.94 10.68 -14.83
N GLU A 181 -1.05 10.91 -16.13
CA GLU A 181 -1.26 12.24 -16.68
C GLU A 181 -2.62 12.81 -16.25
N GLY A 182 -3.69 12.02 -16.30
CA GLY A 182 -5.02 12.42 -15.83
C GLY A 182 -5.06 12.74 -14.34
N ALA A 183 -4.35 11.96 -13.52
CA ALA A 183 -4.22 12.22 -12.09
C ALA A 183 -3.54 13.56 -11.82
N TRP A 184 -2.48 13.91 -12.56
CA TRP A 184 -1.85 15.22 -12.48
C TRP A 184 -2.78 16.32 -13.01
N ALA A 185 -3.36 16.15 -14.19
CA ALA A 185 -4.25 17.15 -14.81
C ALA A 185 -5.47 17.48 -13.92
N SER A 186 -5.94 16.52 -13.12
CA SER A 186 -7.06 16.75 -12.20
C SER A 186 -6.75 17.72 -11.07
N ILE A 187 -5.48 17.89 -10.70
CA ILE A 187 -5.02 18.71 -9.57
C ILE A 187 -4.16 19.90 -9.98
N SER A 188 -3.64 19.94 -11.22
CA SER A 188 -2.81 21.04 -11.72
C SER A 188 -3.58 22.34 -11.89
N ALA A 189 -2.90 23.48 -11.74
CA ALA A 189 -3.46 24.80 -11.94
C ALA A 189 -3.75 25.08 -13.42
#